data_6dadfbdc49afe2179f2bb9400b06664d
#
_entry.id   6dadfbdc49afe2179f2bb9400b06664d
#
_cell.length_a   1.000
_cell.length_b   1.000
_cell.length_c   1.000
_cell.angle_alpha   90.00
_cell.angle_beta   90.00
_cell.angle_gamma   90.00
#
_symmetry.space_group_name_H-M   'P 1'
#
loop_
_entity.id
_entity.type
_entity.pdbx_description
1 polymer ?
#
loop_
_entity_poly.entity_id
_entity_poly.type
_entity_poly.pdbx_seq_one_letter_code
_entity_poly.pdbx_strand_id
1 'polypeptide(L)'
;MTESTGPDLIAADAAIDGIEWNILGQIYRPKQLSERSFSWHATFPPDTFVPPHVHPTQDEYVYVLDGELTLFDGESDHAARPGDLLRMPMGSPHGLFNRSGAPVVCLFWVTPTGRLYDLFVGIDGMAEQTPDAVVALAAEHEVEFLPPPES
;
A
#
# COMPACT_ATOMS: atom_id res chain seq x y z
N MET A 1 -0.12 19.16 9.77
CA MET A 1 1.23 18.65 9.44
C MET A 1 1.96 19.68 8.60
N THR A 2 3.16 19.97 8.96
CA THR A 2 4.01 20.90 8.19
C THR A 2 4.93 20.12 7.27
N GLU A 3 4.96 20.53 6.01
CA GLU A 3 5.91 19.99 5.06
C GLU A 3 7.28 20.65 5.25
N SER A 4 8.33 19.86 5.11
CA SER A 4 9.68 20.39 5.03
C SER A 4 9.85 21.15 3.72
N THR A 5 10.49 22.31 3.75
CA THR A 5 10.76 23.12 2.57
C THR A 5 12.13 22.86 1.96
N GLY A 6 12.95 22.03 2.59
CA GLY A 6 14.28 21.67 2.12
C GLY A 6 14.49 20.16 2.10
N PRO A 7 15.64 19.74 1.59
CA PRO A 7 15.99 18.31 1.63
C PRO A 7 16.04 17.80 3.06
N ASP A 8 15.56 16.57 3.26
CA ASP A 8 15.64 15.91 4.56
C ASP A 8 15.98 14.43 4.38
N LEU A 9 16.29 13.78 5.49
CA LEU A 9 16.57 12.35 5.52
C LEU A 9 15.68 11.71 6.57
N ILE A 10 14.91 10.72 6.15
CA ILE A 10 14.09 9.91 7.06
C ILE A 10 14.82 8.59 7.28
N ALA A 11 15.27 8.34 8.50
CA ALA A 11 16.04 7.14 8.84
C ALA A 11 15.22 5.87 8.58
N ALA A 12 15.93 4.75 8.39
CA ALA A 12 15.29 3.47 8.05
C ALA A 12 14.22 3.04 9.06
N ASP A 13 14.46 3.29 10.35
CA ASP A 13 13.55 2.92 11.43
C ASP A 13 12.57 4.03 11.85
N ALA A 14 12.61 5.18 11.17
CA ALA A 14 11.76 6.32 11.50
C ALA A 14 10.47 6.31 10.68
N ALA A 15 9.42 6.86 11.27
CA ALA A 15 8.14 7.11 10.60
C ALA A 15 7.62 8.47 11.07
N ILE A 16 6.69 9.06 10.29
CA ILE A 16 6.03 10.30 10.67
C ILE A 16 5.38 10.11 12.04
N ASP A 17 5.73 10.95 13.02
CA ASP A 17 5.18 10.92 14.38
C ASP A 17 5.27 9.55 15.07
N GLY A 18 6.16 8.67 14.63
CA GLY A 18 6.28 7.32 15.16
C GLY A 18 5.12 6.41 14.81
N ILE A 19 4.34 6.77 13.80
CA ILE A 19 3.12 6.05 13.42
C ILE A 19 3.44 4.64 12.88
N GLU A 20 2.64 3.67 13.31
CA GLU A 20 2.65 2.32 12.78
C GLU A 20 1.20 1.87 12.64
N TRP A 21 0.79 1.57 11.41
CA TRP A 21 -0.58 1.13 11.10
C TRP A 21 -0.64 -0.37 10.87
N ASN A 22 -1.73 -0.98 11.32
CA ASN A 22 -2.11 -2.34 10.92
C ASN A 22 -3.11 -2.22 9.77
N ILE A 23 -2.71 -2.67 8.59
CA ILE A 23 -3.54 -2.59 7.38
C ILE A 23 -3.68 -4.01 6.83
N LEU A 24 -4.84 -4.63 7.00
CA LEU A 24 -5.14 -5.97 6.48
C LEU A 24 -4.11 -7.03 6.92
N GLY A 25 -3.59 -6.88 8.14
CA GLY A 25 -2.56 -7.75 8.68
C GLY A 25 -1.13 -7.34 8.33
N GLN A 26 -0.94 -6.32 7.51
CA GLN A 26 0.37 -5.77 7.16
C GLN A 26 0.71 -4.61 8.09
N ILE A 27 1.99 -4.31 8.22
CA ILE A 27 2.47 -3.18 9.02
C ILE A 27 2.95 -2.09 8.09
N TYR A 28 2.29 -0.93 8.14
CA TYR A 28 2.64 0.24 7.32
C TYR A 28 3.15 1.36 8.22
N ARG A 29 4.30 1.93 7.84
CA ARG A 29 4.90 3.07 8.52
C ARG A 29 5.02 4.24 7.54
N PRO A 30 4.25 5.33 7.71
CA PRO A 30 4.34 6.46 6.79
C PRO A 30 5.70 7.13 6.92
N LYS A 31 6.34 7.38 5.78
CA LYS A 31 7.69 7.94 5.72
C LYS A 31 7.67 9.42 5.35
N GLN A 32 6.82 9.81 4.39
CA GLN A 32 6.79 11.16 3.88
C GLN A 32 5.38 11.47 3.38
N LEU A 33 4.93 12.69 3.59
CA LEU A 33 3.60 13.13 3.17
C LEU A 33 3.66 14.56 2.66
N SER A 34 3.15 14.77 1.44
CA SER A 34 2.87 16.08 0.87
C SER A 34 1.59 15.94 0.02
N GLU A 35 1.13 17.03 -0.59
CA GLU A 35 0.00 16.95 -1.52
C GLU A 35 0.34 16.20 -2.80
N ARG A 36 1.61 16.18 -3.20
CA ARG A 36 2.06 15.61 -4.46
C ARG A 36 2.39 14.13 -4.38
N SER A 37 2.83 13.68 -3.21
CA SER A 37 3.23 12.29 -3.02
C SER A 37 3.13 11.87 -1.56
N PHE A 38 2.93 10.58 -1.39
CA PHE A 38 2.87 9.92 -0.09
C PHE A 38 3.64 8.62 -0.20
N SER A 39 4.58 8.40 0.72
CA SER A 39 5.37 7.16 0.76
C SER A 39 5.28 6.50 2.12
N TRP A 40 5.30 5.17 2.12
CA TRP A 40 5.27 4.38 3.34
C TRP A 40 6.10 3.11 3.18
N HIS A 41 6.68 2.69 4.30
CA HIS A 41 7.38 1.42 4.41
C HIS A 41 6.37 0.35 4.82
N ALA A 42 6.38 -0.79 4.15
CA ALA A 42 5.43 -1.86 4.40
C ALA A 42 6.13 -3.18 4.69
N THR A 43 5.62 -3.90 5.68
CA THR A 43 6.00 -5.29 5.95
C THR A 43 4.77 -6.16 5.75
N PHE A 44 4.88 -7.14 4.86
CA PHE A 44 3.83 -8.13 4.60
C PHE A 44 4.21 -9.43 5.28
N PRO A 45 3.57 -9.79 6.39
CA PRO A 45 3.74 -11.15 6.94
C PRO A 45 3.32 -12.21 5.92
N PRO A 46 3.77 -13.47 6.09
CA PRO A 46 3.34 -14.55 5.19
C PRO A 46 1.81 -14.65 5.08
N ASP A 47 1.33 -14.93 3.87
CA ASP A 47 -0.08 -15.13 3.53
C ASP A 47 -0.96 -13.88 3.65
N THR A 48 -0.38 -12.71 3.88
CA THR A 48 -1.13 -11.46 3.81
C THR A 48 -1.16 -10.93 2.38
N PHE A 49 -2.19 -10.14 2.08
CA PHE A 49 -2.39 -9.64 0.72
C PHE A 49 -3.27 -8.40 0.72
N VAL A 50 -3.16 -7.63 -0.35
CA VAL A 50 -4.11 -6.59 -0.69
C VAL A 50 -4.90 -7.10 -1.88
N PRO A 51 -6.21 -7.33 -1.74
CA PRO A 51 -7.03 -7.85 -2.85
C PRO A 51 -6.99 -6.94 -4.08
N PRO A 52 -7.32 -7.46 -5.26
CA PRO A 52 -7.34 -6.64 -6.47
C PRO A 52 -8.22 -5.40 -6.31
N HIS A 53 -7.66 -4.26 -6.72
CA HIS A 53 -8.29 -2.96 -6.60
C HIS A 53 -7.76 -2.00 -7.66
N VAL A 54 -8.39 -0.84 -7.76
CA VAL A 54 -8.02 0.22 -8.69
C VAL A 54 -7.85 1.52 -7.92
N HIS A 55 -6.79 2.27 -8.24
CA HIS A 55 -6.63 3.66 -7.84
C HIS A 55 -7.00 4.54 -9.03
N PRO A 56 -8.24 5.07 -9.12
CA PRO A 56 -8.66 5.80 -10.31
C PRO A 56 -7.94 7.13 -10.53
N THR A 57 -7.33 7.68 -9.48
CA THR A 57 -6.72 9.02 -9.52
C THR A 57 -5.26 9.07 -9.12
N GLN A 58 -4.62 7.91 -8.94
CA GLN A 58 -3.24 7.83 -8.45
C GLN A 58 -2.41 6.84 -9.26
N ASP A 59 -1.14 7.20 -9.50
CA ASP A 59 -0.12 6.21 -9.87
C ASP A 59 0.48 5.63 -8.60
N GLU A 60 0.70 4.33 -8.55
CA GLU A 60 1.30 3.66 -7.41
C GLU A 60 2.57 2.92 -7.80
N TYR A 61 3.54 2.93 -6.92
CA TYR A 61 4.84 2.28 -7.11
C TYR A 61 5.22 1.48 -5.88
N VAL A 62 5.88 0.35 -6.10
CA VAL A 62 6.43 -0.48 -5.03
C VAL A 62 7.85 -0.86 -5.38
N TYR A 63 8.77 -0.60 -4.47
CA TYR A 63 10.15 -1.04 -4.58
C TYR A 63 10.38 -2.14 -3.54
N VAL A 64 10.73 -3.35 -3.99
CA VAL A 64 10.93 -4.49 -3.10
C VAL A 64 12.29 -4.37 -2.42
N LEU A 65 12.32 -4.41 -1.10
CA LEU A 65 13.53 -4.31 -0.30
C LEU A 65 14.02 -5.67 0.19
N ASP A 66 13.10 -6.57 0.55
CA ASP A 66 13.42 -7.90 1.04
C ASP A 66 12.27 -8.85 0.78
N GLY A 67 12.56 -10.10 0.45
CA GLY A 67 11.57 -11.12 0.18
C GLY A 67 11.04 -11.10 -1.25
N GLU A 68 9.99 -11.87 -1.52
CA GLU A 68 9.38 -11.97 -2.84
C GLU A 68 7.89 -11.65 -2.74
N LEU A 69 7.46 -10.61 -3.46
CA LEU A 69 6.08 -10.16 -3.51
C LEU A 69 5.46 -10.55 -4.87
N THR A 70 4.24 -11.07 -4.85
CA THR A 70 3.50 -11.37 -6.08
C THR A 70 2.59 -10.21 -6.44
N LEU A 71 2.76 -9.68 -7.66
CA LEU A 71 1.87 -8.71 -8.27
C LEU A 71 0.89 -9.42 -9.19
N PHE A 72 -0.40 -9.24 -8.95
CA PHE A 72 -1.45 -9.59 -9.92
C PHE A 72 -1.77 -8.32 -10.72
N ASP A 73 -1.62 -8.37 -12.05
CA ASP A 73 -1.76 -7.19 -12.92
C ASP A 73 -3.15 -7.04 -13.56
N GLY A 74 -4.11 -7.83 -13.10
CA GLY A 74 -5.44 -7.91 -13.69
C GLY A 74 -5.63 -9.14 -14.58
N GLU A 75 -4.55 -9.78 -15.02
CA GLU A 75 -4.56 -10.94 -15.89
C GLU A 75 -3.66 -12.06 -15.40
N SER A 76 -2.44 -11.74 -14.99
CA SER A 76 -1.44 -12.72 -14.59
C SER A 76 -0.65 -12.27 -13.38
N ASP A 77 0.07 -13.22 -12.78
CA ASP A 77 0.92 -12.99 -11.62
C ASP A 77 2.37 -12.79 -12.03
N HIS A 78 3.04 -11.87 -11.32
CA HIS A 78 4.46 -11.59 -11.50
C HIS A 78 5.16 -11.65 -10.14
N ALA A 79 6.28 -12.36 -10.06
CA ALA A 79 7.09 -12.43 -8.84
C ALA A 79 8.11 -11.31 -8.85
N ALA A 80 8.06 -10.46 -7.83
CA ALA A 80 8.99 -9.34 -7.66
C ALA A 80 9.96 -9.64 -6.51
N ARG A 81 11.24 -9.42 -6.74
CA ARG A 81 12.34 -9.70 -5.82
C ARG A 81 13.05 -8.41 -5.40
N PRO A 82 13.93 -8.46 -4.39
CA PRO A 82 14.64 -7.26 -3.96
C PRO A 82 15.33 -6.54 -5.12
N GLY A 83 15.09 -5.23 -5.20
CA GLY A 83 15.58 -4.39 -6.29
C GLY A 83 14.61 -4.22 -7.44
N ASP A 84 13.53 -5.00 -7.50
CA ASP A 84 12.51 -4.85 -8.54
C ASP A 84 11.57 -3.69 -8.21
N LEU A 85 11.17 -2.98 -9.26
CA LEU A 85 10.19 -1.90 -9.17
C LEU A 85 8.88 -2.35 -9.79
N LEU A 86 7.80 -2.27 -9.03
CA LEU A 86 6.44 -2.47 -9.54
C LEU A 86 5.84 -1.10 -9.84
N ARG A 87 5.22 -0.97 -10.99
CA ARG A 87 4.53 0.24 -11.40
C ARG A 87 3.08 -0.09 -11.71
N MET A 88 2.17 0.58 -11.01
CA MET A 88 0.73 0.41 -11.17
C MET A 88 0.13 1.73 -11.61
N PRO A 89 0.00 1.97 -12.94
CA PRO A 89 -0.54 3.22 -13.43
C PRO A 89 -1.97 3.47 -12.99
N MET A 90 -2.33 4.74 -12.92
CA MET A 90 -3.70 5.19 -12.63
C MET A 90 -4.73 4.40 -13.44
N GLY A 91 -5.76 3.90 -12.75
CA GLY A 91 -6.85 3.18 -13.39
C GLY A 91 -6.58 1.72 -13.71
N SER A 92 -5.37 1.20 -13.47
CA SER A 92 -5.06 -0.20 -13.74
C SER A 92 -5.37 -1.10 -12.53
N PRO A 93 -6.11 -2.21 -12.73
CA PRO A 93 -6.37 -3.15 -11.65
C PRO A 93 -5.10 -3.86 -11.21
N HIS A 94 -4.92 -4.02 -9.91
CA HIS A 94 -3.80 -4.78 -9.36
C HIS A 94 -4.10 -5.32 -7.97
N GLY A 95 -3.43 -6.41 -7.60
CA GLY A 95 -3.42 -6.96 -6.26
C GLY A 95 -2.00 -7.34 -5.86
N LEU A 96 -1.73 -7.37 -4.57
CA LEU A 96 -0.41 -7.68 -4.03
C LEU A 96 -0.54 -8.81 -3.02
N PHE A 97 0.28 -9.85 -3.17
CA PHE A 97 0.16 -11.06 -2.36
C PHE A 97 1.54 -11.50 -1.86
N ASN A 98 1.64 -11.79 -0.57
CA ASN A 98 2.83 -12.48 -0.07
C ASN A 98 2.54 -13.99 0.00
N ARG A 99 2.98 -14.70 -1.00
CA ARG A 99 2.84 -16.17 -1.10
C ARG A 99 4.16 -16.89 -0.83
N SER A 100 5.19 -16.15 -0.37
CA SER A 100 6.54 -16.70 -0.26
C SER A 100 6.79 -17.54 0.99
N GLY A 101 5.93 -17.44 1.99
CA GLY A 101 6.14 -18.12 3.26
C GLY A 101 7.07 -17.42 4.24
N ALA A 102 7.61 -16.25 3.84
CA ALA A 102 8.50 -15.42 4.67
C ALA A 102 8.05 -13.96 4.59
N PRO A 103 8.44 -13.09 5.55
CA PRO A 103 8.07 -11.67 5.48
C PRO A 103 8.61 -10.99 4.23
N VAL A 104 7.85 -10.06 3.67
CA VAL A 104 8.28 -9.21 2.54
C VAL A 104 8.31 -7.76 3.01
N VAL A 105 9.37 -7.05 2.65
CA VAL A 105 9.55 -5.64 3.01
C VAL A 105 9.63 -4.80 1.75
N CYS A 106 8.84 -3.74 1.68
CA CYS A 106 8.72 -2.89 0.51
C CYS A 106 8.65 -1.42 0.88
N LEU A 107 9.03 -0.57 -0.08
CA LEU A 107 8.73 0.86 -0.03
C LEU A 107 7.67 1.16 -1.08
N PHE A 108 6.59 1.80 -0.65
CA PHE A 108 5.47 2.19 -1.50
C PHE A 108 5.43 3.71 -1.64
N TRP A 109 4.97 4.20 -2.78
CA TRP A 109 4.55 5.60 -2.89
C TRP A 109 3.46 5.76 -3.95
N VAL A 110 2.65 6.80 -3.76
CA VAL A 110 1.60 7.19 -4.70
C VAL A 110 1.77 8.65 -5.09
N THR A 111 1.32 8.99 -6.29
CA THR A 111 1.29 10.35 -6.81
C THR A 111 0.00 10.58 -7.62
N PRO A 112 -0.79 11.62 -7.34
CA PRO A 112 -0.76 12.46 -6.15
C PRO A 112 -1.19 11.71 -4.89
N THR A 113 -1.06 12.35 -3.76
CA THR A 113 -1.39 11.73 -2.46
C THR A 113 -2.88 11.39 -2.34
N GLY A 114 -3.75 12.23 -2.89
CA GLY A 114 -5.18 12.03 -2.77
C GLY A 114 -5.61 11.85 -1.31
N ARG A 115 -6.44 10.86 -1.06
CA ARG A 115 -6.98 10.57 0.27
C ARG A 115 -6.45 9.26 0.87
N LEU A 116 -5.35 8.75 0.33
CA LEU A 116 -4.84 7.43 0.75
C LEU A 116 -4.33 7.43 2.19
N TYR A 117 -3.65 8.51 2.61
CA TYR A 117 -3.21 8.63 4.00
C TYR A 117 -4.40 8.54 4.96
N ASP A 118 -5.45 9.28 4.67
CA ASP A 118 -6.67 9.27 5.50
C ASP A 118 -7.35 7.90 5.50
N LEU A 119 -7.31 7.20 4.37
CA LEU A 119 -7.82 5.84 4.29
C LEU A 119 -7.08 4.90 5.26
N PHE A 120 -5.75 4.96 5.29
CA PHE A 120 -4.97 4.11 6.19
C PHE A 120 -5.23 4.46 7.66
N VAL A 121 -5.37 5.73 8.00
CA VAL A 121 -5.77 6.14 9.35
C VAL A 121 -7.11 5.50 9.70
N GLY A 122 -8.06 5.53 8.79
CA GLY A 122 -9.39 4.96 9.00
C GLY A 122 -9.38 3.44 9.15
N ILE A 123 -8.62 2.73 8.32
CA ILE A 123 -8.53 1.27 8.41
C ILE A 123 -7.86 0.85 9.73
N ASP A 124 -6.74 1.48 10.06
CA ASP A 124 -6.03 1.18 11.32
C ASP A 124 -6.92 1.40 12.55
N GLY A 125 -7.81 2.41 12.47
CA GLY A 125 -8.73 2.73 13.56
C GLY A 125 -9.92 1.79 13.70
N MET A 126 -10.12 0.86 12.77
CA MET A 126 -11.23 -0.11 12.85
C MET A 126 -10.97 -1.15 13.93
N ALA A 127 -11.98 -1.42 14.77
CA ALA A 127 -11.92 -2.51 15.73
C ALA A 127 -11.81 -3.87 15.04
N GLU A 128 -12.52 -4.03 13.93
CA GLU A 128 -12.43 -5.19 13.03
C GLU A 128 -12.32 -4.70 11.60
N GLN A 129 -11.30 -5.17 10.89
CA GLN A 129 -11.11 -4.85 9.47
C GLN A 129 -11.84 -5.89 8.62
N THR A 130 -13.17 -5.86 8.68
CA THR A 130 -13.98 -6.77 7.85
C THR A 130 -13.89 -6.36 6.39
N PRO A 131 -13.98 -7.32 5.43
CA PRO A 131 -13.93 -6.99 4.01
C PRO A 131 -14.95 -5.92 3.62
N ASP A 132 -16.20 -6.04 4.06
CA ASP A 132 -17.25 -5.08 3.71
C ASP A 132 -16.94 -3.67 4.25
N ALA A 133 -16.44 -3.56 5.49
CA ALA A 133 -16.11 -2.26 6.08
C ALA A 133 -14.93 -1.61 5.37
N VAL A 134 -13.90 -2.39 5.05
CA VAL A 134 -12.71 -1.89 4.35
C VAL A 134 -13.06 -1.45 2.93
N VAL A 135 -13.83 -2.24 2.20
CA VAL A 135 -14.27 -1.90 0.84
C VAL A 135 -15.09 -0.61 0.83
N ALA A 136 -16.03 -0.46 1.77
CA ALA A 136 -16.86 0.74 1.85
C ALA A 136 -16.04 1.99 2.17
N LEU A 137 -15.12 1.92 3.12
CA LEU A 137 -14.25 3.05 3.46
C LEU A 137 -13.31 3.40 2.31
N ALA A 138 -12.75 2.39 1.66
CA ALA A 138 -11.85 2.57 0.51
C ALA A 138 -12.55 3.31 -0.63
N ALA A 139 -13.79 2.94 -0.94
CA ALA A 139 -14.57 3.60 -1.99
C ALA A 139 -14.77 5.09 -1.71
N GLU A 140 -14.93 5.48 -0.45
CA GLU A 140 -15.04 6.88 -0.04
C GLU A 140 -13.72 7.64 -0.16
N HIS A 141 -12.61 6.92 -0.34
CA HIS A 141 -11.25 7.47 -0.41
C HIS A 141 -10.57 7.21 -1.76
N GLU A 142 -11.37 7.00 -2.81
CA GLU A 142 -10.88 6.84 -4.19
C GLU A 142 -10.01 5.59 -4.39
N VAL A 143 -10.33 4.52 -3.67
CA VAL A 143 -9.77 3.19 -3.89
C VAL A 143 -10.93 2.22 -4.08
N GLU A 144 -10.99 1.57 -5.23
CA GLU A 144 -12.09 0.69 -5.59
C GLU A 144 -11.61 -0.76 -5.62
N PHE A 145 -12.08 -1.56 -4.67
CA PHE A 145 -11.81 -2.99 -4.69
C PHE A 145 -12.69 -3.66 -5.74
N LEU A 146 -12.09 -4.60 -6.47
CA LEU A 146 -12.82 -5.37 -7.48
C LEU A 146 -13.64 -6.47 -6.81
N PRO A 147 -14.77 -6.88 -7.42
CA PRO A 147 -15.52 -8.02 -6.90
C PRO A 147 -14.64 -9.27 -6.94
N PRO A 148 -14.84 -10.21 -5.98
CA PRO A 148 -14.12 -11.48 -6.02
C PRO A 148 -14.45 -12.23 -7.33
N PRO A 149 -13.48 -13.01 -7.86
CA PRO A 149 -13.73 -13.77 -9.07
C PRO A 149 -14.86 -14.76 -8.83
N GLU A 150 -15.71 -14.94 -9.84
CA GLU A 150 -16.76 -15.96 -9.80
C GLU A 150 -16.13 -17.34 -9.87
N SER A 151 -16.54 -18.19 -8.97
CA SER A 151 -16.07 -19.59 -8.93
C SER A 151 -16.86 -20.49 -9.88
#